data_2aaae80700127f5b4ee884ac3dab1780
#
_entry.id   2aaae80700127f5b4ee884ac3dab1780
#
_cell.length_a   1.000
_cell.length_b   1.000
_cell.length_c   1.000
_cell.angle_alpha   90.00
_cell.angle_beta   90.00
_cell.angle_gamma   90.00
#
_symmetry.space_group_name_H-M   'P 1'
#
loop_
_entity.id
_entity.type
_entity.pdbx_description
1 polymer ?
#
loop_
_entity_poly.entity_id
_entity_poly.type
_entity_poly.pdbx_seq_one_letter_code
_entity_poly.pdbx_strand_id
1 'polypeptide(L)'
;SGAPLPLPLQRVAEAVWADEQHVIENRGLYQEKFDIADALFGSVPGYISPEAGFFLWLPVEDGEQAALKLWRETGIRVLPGAYLARDTPDGNPGHGFIRVSLVAPQSITGQALTRLDACLYP
;
A
#
# COMPACT_ATOMS: atom_id res chain seq x y z
N SER A 1 -9.04 2.51 -3.09
CA SER A 1 -9.97 2.25 -4.15
C SER A 1 -11.01 3.35 -4.20
N GLY A 2 -11.52 3.67 -5.35
CA GLY A 2 -12.57 4.65 -5.49
C GLY A 2 -13.98 4.12 -5.23
N ALA A 3 -14.13 2.85 -4.93
CA ALA A 3 -15.43 2.25 -4.73
C ALA A 3 -16.03 2.63 -3.37
N PRO A 4 -17.30 3.02 -3.29
CA PRO A 4 -17.94 3.27 -2.01
C PRO A 4 -18.09 1.97 -1.22
N LEU A 5 -18.03 2.06 0.11
CA LEU A 5 -18.27 0.89 0.95
C LEU A 5 -19.73 0.47 0.84
N PRO A 6 -20.02 -0.84 0.73
CA PRO A 6 -21.38 -1.35 0.87
C PRO A 6 -21.97 -1.00 2.23
N LEU A 7 -23.28 -0.87 2.34
CA LEU A 7 -23.95 -0.53 3.60
C LEU A 7 -23.51 -1.40 4.79
N PRO A 8 -23.40 -2.72 4.70
CA PRO A 8 -22.94 -3.54 5.81
C PRO A 8 -21.55 -3.19 6.29
N LEU A 9 -20.62 -2.89 5.36
CA LEU A 9 -19.26 -2.49 5.71
C LEU A 9 -19.23 -1.09 6.33
N GLN A 10 -20.09 -0.19 5.88
CA GLN A 10 -20.22 1.14 6.48
C GLN A 10 -20.68 1.04 7.95
N ARG A 11 -21.62 0.17 8.25
CA ARG A 11 -22.07 -0.07 9.63
C ARG A 11 -20.95 -0.61 10.51
N VAL A 12 -20.16 -1.52 10.00
CA VAL A 12 -18.99 -2.05 10.71
C VAL A 12 -17.98 -0.93 10.95
N ALA A 13 -17.71 -0.08 9.95
CA ALA A 13 -16.81 1.06 10.09
C ALA A 13 -17.33 2.05 11.14
N GLU A 14 -18.62 2.33 11.18
CA GLU A 14 -19.21 3.20 12.18
C GLU A 14 -19.06 2.63 13.60
N ALA A 15 -19.26 1.32 13.77
CA ALA A 15 -19.05 0.67 15.06
C ALA A 15 -17.60 0.76 15.51
N VAL A 16 -16.64 0.60 14.61
CA VAL A 16 -15.20 0.75 14.90
C VAL A 16 -14.87 2.20 15.28
N TRP A 17 -15.45 3.17 14.58
CA TRP A 17 -15.25 4.58 14.92
C TRP A 17 -15.79 4.95 16.30
N ALA A 18 -16.84 4.30 16.77
CA ALA A 18 -17.38 4.50 18.11
C ALA A 18 -16.49 3.92 19.22
N ASP A 19 -15.52 3.05 18.86
CA ASP A 19 -14.56 2.43 19.78
C ASP A 19 -13.18 3.06 19.60
N GLU A 20 -12.91 4.14 20.32
CA GLU A 20 -11.64 4.86 20.24
C GLU A 20 -10.44 3.98 20.60
N GLN A 21 -10.58 3.09 21.58
CA GLN A 21 -9.50 2.21 22.00
C GLN A 21 -9.11 1.25 20.88
N HIS A 22 -10.09 0.70 20.20
CA HIS A 22 -9.86 -0.20 19.07
C HIS A 22 -9.16 0.53 17.91
N VAL A 23 -9.55 1.76 17.63
CA VAL A 23 -8.92 2.59 16.59
C VAL A 23 -7.46 2.89 16.93
N ILE A 24 -7.18 3.22 18.20
CA ILE A 24 -5.82 3.50 18.66
C ILE A 24 -4.94 2.25 18.52
N GLU A 25 -5.44 1.08 18.92
CA GLU A 25 -4.72 -0.19 18.78
C GLU A 25 -4.41 -0.51 17.32
N ASN A 26 -5.38 -0.32 16.42
CA ASN A 26 -5.19 -0.54 15.01
C ASN A 26 -4.14 0.39 14.41
N ARG A 27 -4.15 1.67 14.80
CA ARG A 27 -3.12 2.63 14.37
C ARG A 27 -1.73 2.21 14.82
N GLY A 28 -1.61 1.71 16.06
CA GLY A 28 -0.34 1.20 16.57
C GLY A 28 0.20 0.06 15.72
N LEU A 29 -0.66 -0.90 15.36
CA LEU A 29 -0.26 -2.03 14.52
C LEU A 29 0.19 -1.58 13.13
N TYR A 30 -0.49 -0.63 12.53
CA TYR A 30 -0.10 -0.11 11.22
C TYR A 30 1.15 0.77 11.30
N GLN A 31 1.36 1.46 12.40
CA GLN A 31 2.57 2.26 12.59
C GLN A 31 3.83 1.40 12.53
N GLU A 32 3.81 0.23 13.15
CA GLU A 32 4.93 -0.71 13.08
C GLU A 32 5.23 -1.15 11.64
N LYS A 33 4.19 -1.40 10.86
CA LYS A 33 4.33 -1.74 9.43
C LYS A 33 4.88 -0.57 8.62
N PHE A 34 4.45 0.65 8.92
CA PHE A 34 4.98 1.86 8.28
C PHE A 34 6.44 2.06 8.62
N ASP A 35 6.86 1.75 9.85
CA ASP A 35 8.26 1.84 10.26
C ASP A 35 9.12 0.84 9.48
N ILE A 36 8.63 -0.36 9.24
CA ILE A 36 9.30 -1.35 8.39
C ILE A 36 9.44 -0.81 6.97
N ALA A 37 8.38 -0.25 6.41
CA ALA A 37 8.40 0.32 5.07
C ALA A 37 9.39 1.49 4.97
N ASP A 38 9.39 2.37 5.96
CA ASP A 38 10.31 3.51 5.99
C ASP A 38 11.77 3.07 6.05
N ALA A 39 12.06 2.02 6.81
CA ALA A 39 13.41 1.46 6.90
C ALA A 39 13.87 0.87 5.56
N LEU A 40 12.98 0.23 4.82
CA LEU A 40 13.30 -0.39 3.54
C LEU A 40 13.33 0.62 2.38
N PHE A 41 12.37 1.53 2.34
CA PHE A 41 12.14 2.38 1.16
C PHE A 41 12.48 3.86 1.38
N GLY A 42 12.91 4.24 2.56
CA GLY A 42 13.16 5.65 2.89
C GLY A 42 14.17 6.34 1.98
N SER A 43 15.10 5.57 1.39
CA SER A 43 16.10 6.11 0.45
C SER A 43 15.63 6.09 -1.01
N VAL A 44 14.48 5.50 -1.31
CA VAL A 44 13.95 5.45 -2.68
C VAL A 44 13.46 6.84 -3.08
N PRO A 45 13.96 7.41 -4.19
CA PRO A 45 13.50 8.74 -4.61
C PRO A 45 12.01 8.77 -4.86
N GLY A 46 11.33 9.75 -4.29
CA GLY A 46 9.88 9.90 -4.42
C GLY A 46 9.06 9.14 -3.38
N TYR A 47 9.68 8.36 -2.52
CA TYR A 47 8.97 7.68 -1.44
C TYR A 47 8.47 8.68 -0.40
N ILE A 48 7.21 8.53 -0.04
CA ILE A 48 6.57 9.32 1.01
C ILE A 48 6.04 8.36 2.07
N SER A 49 6.46 8.56 3.32
CA SER A 49 5.97 7.76 4.44
C SER A 49 4.47 7.99 4.63
N PRO A 50 3.67 6.92 4.72
CA PRO A 50 2.24 7.07 4.93
C PRO A 50 1.95 7.56 6.36
N GLU A 51 0.97 8.46 6.50
CA GLU A 51 0.55 8.98 7.80
C GLU A 51 -0.63 8.20 8.38
N ALA A 52 -1.44 7.59 7.52
CA ALA A 52 -2.65 6.89 7.93
C ALA A 52 -3.07 5.85 6.90
N GLY A 53 -4.03 5.02 7.26
CA GLY A 53 -4.54 3.98 6.38
C GLY A 53 -3.72 2.70 6.42
N PHE A 54 -3.97 1.83 5.48
CA PHE A 54 -3.30 0.52 5.40
C PHE A 54 -2.74 0.24 4.01
N PHE A 55 -2.51 1.29 3.23
CA PHE A 55 -1.90 1.21 1.91
C PHE A 55 -0.58 1.93 1.87
N LEU A 56 0.35 1.36 1.11
CA LEU A 56 1.64 1.93 0.83
C LEU A 56 1.70 2.25 -0.66
N TRP A 57 2.10 3.47 -1.00
CA TRP A 57 2.30 3.89 -2.38
C TRP A 57 3.79 3.93 -2.66
N LEU A 58 4.25 3.11 -3.61
CA LEU A 58 5.67 3.02 -3.94
C LEU A 58 5.94 3.56 -5.34
N PRO A 59 6.93 4.45 -5.51
CA PRO A 59 7.29 4.98 -6.82
C PRO A 59 8.02 3.95 -7.66
N VAL A 60 7.62 3.81 -8.92
CA VAL A 60 8.24 2.93 -9.91
C VAL A 60 8.22 3.62 -11.27
N GLU A 61 8.95 3.11 -12.25
CA GLU A 61 8.90 3.66 -13.60
C GLU A 61 7.55 3.40 -14.26
N ASP A 62 7.08 2.16 -14.13
CA ASP A 62 5.81 1.72 -14.75
C ASP A 62 5.14 0.75 -13.78
N GLY A 63 3.99 1.18 -13.23
CA GLY A 63 3.25 0.41 -12.23
C GLY A 63 2.77 -0.94 -12.75
N GLU A 64 2.32 -1.02 -14.00
CA GLU A 64 1.86 -2.29 -14.58
C GLU A 64 3.02 -3.27 -14.73
N GLN A 65 4.16 -2.81 -15.24
CA GLN A 65 5.34 -3.66 -15.41
C GLN A 65 5.90 -4.10 -14.06
N ALA A 66 5.94 -3.20 -13.08
CA ALA A 66 6.38 -3.53 -11.72
C ALA A 66 5.47 -4.57 -11.08
N ALA A 67 4.16 -4.44 -11.23
CA ALA A 67 3.19 -5.41 -10.70
C ALA A 67 3.36 -6.78 -11.33
N LEU A 68 3.57 -6.86 -12.64
CA LEU A 68 3.82 -8.11 -13.35
C LEU A 68 5.14 -8.76 -12.91
N LYS A 69 6.19 -7.97 -12.77
CA LYS A 69 7.49 -8.46 -12.33
C LYS A 69 7.40 -9.06 -10.93
N LEU A 70 6.76 -8.35 -10.00
CA LEU A 70 6.56 -8.83 -8.63
C LEU A 70 5.78 -10.15 -8.61
N TRP A 71 4.71 -10.23 -9.37
CA TRP A 71 3.91 -11.44 -9.44
C TRP A 71 4.72 -12.63 -9.95
N ARG A 72 5.48 -12.44 -11.03
CA ARG A 72 6.30 -13.51 -11.62
C ARG A 72 7.43 -13.96 -10.73
N GLU A 73 8.12 -13.02 -10.07
CA GLU A 73 9.36 -13.32 -9.35
C GLU A 73 9.14 -13.62 -7.88
N THR A 74 8.10 -13.07 -7.27
CA THR A 74 7.89 -13.21 -5.81
C THR A 74 6.52 -13.76 -5.43
N GLY A 75 5.56 -13.76 -6.35
CA GLY A 75 4.18 -14.10 -6.04
C GLY A 75 3.43 -13.03 -5.25
N ILE A 76 4.04 -11.88 -5.04
CA ILE A 76 3.40 -10.75 -4.33
C ILE A 76 2.47 -10.03 -5.30
N ARG A 77 1.24 -9.79 -4.85
CA ARG A 77 0.22 -9.11 -5.63
C ARG A 77 0.08 -7.67 -5.18
N VAL A 78 0.32 -6.74 -6.09
CA VAL A 78 0.14 -5.30 -5.87
C VAL A 78 -0.77 -4.72 -6.95
N LEU A 79 -1.29 -3.53 -6.71
CA LEU A 79 -2.17 -2.87 -7.66
C LEU A 79 -1.40 -1.74 -8.38
N PRO A 80 -1.37 -1.73 -9.72
CA PRO A 80 -0.82 -0.58 -10.45
C PRO A 80 -1.59 0.68 -10.12
N GLY A 81 -0.86 1.77 -9.84
CA GLY A 81 -1.49 3.05 -9.48
C GLY A 81 -2.37 3.61 -10.59
N ALA A 82 -2.03 3.31 -11.85
CA ALA A 82 -2.82 3.76 -12.99
C ALA A 82 -4.27 3.26 -12.97
N TYR A 83 -4.53 2.11 -12.34
CA TYR A 83 -5.89 1.55 -12.24
C TYR A 83 -6.77 2.33 -11.26
N LEU A 84 -6.17 3.15 -10.41
CA LEU A 84 -6.85 3.91 -9.37
C LEU A 84 -6.98 5.39 -9.72
N ALA A 85 -6.33 5.84 -10.79
CA ALA A 85 -6.35 7.21 -11.24
C ALA A 85 -6.98 7.31 -12.62
N ARG A 86 -7.46 8.51 -12.96
CA ARG A 86 -8.05 8.77 -14.27
C ARG A 86 -6.96 9.22 -15.24
N ASP A 87 -7.08 8.81 -16.48
CA ASP A 87 -6.29 9.37 -17.56
C ASP A 87 -6.62 10.86 -17.74
N THR A 88 -5.58 11.66 -17.92
CA THR A 88 -5.70 13.09 -18.20
C THR A 88 -4.97 13.41 -19.51
N PRO A 89 -5.14 14.62 -20.09
CA PRO A 89 -4.36 15.00 -21.27
C PRO A 89 -2.84 14.91 -21.06
N ASP A 90 -2.38 15.06 -19.82
CA ASP A 90 -0.96 14.96 -19.47
C ASP A 90 -0.52 13.53 -19.10
N GLY A 91 -1.41 12.54 -19.19
CA GLY A 91 -1.16 11.17 -18.85
C GLY A 91 -1.92 10.72 -17.61
N ASN A 92 -1.55 9.56 -17.09
CA ASN A 92 -2.17 8.99 -15.86
C ASN A 92 -1.26 9.25 -14.67
N PRO A 93 -1.71 10.03 -13.66
CA PRO A 93 -0.87 10.36 -12.51
C PRO A 93 -0.47 9.14 -11.65
N GLY A 94 -1.20 8.03 -11.76
CA GLY A 94 -0.88 6.80 -11.05
C GLY A 94 0.11 5.89 -11.77
N HIS A 95 0.50 6.21 -13.00
CA HIS A 95 1.37 5.36 -13.81
C HIS A 95 2.72 5.04 -13.15
N GLY A 96 3.28 5.99 -12.43
CA GLY A 96 4.57 5.86 -11.75
C GLY A 96 4.50 5.29 -10.35
N PHE A 97 3.42 4.58 -9.99
CA PHE A 97 3.21 4.06 -8.63
C PHE A 97 2.58 2.69 -8.64
N ILE A 98 2.87 1.93 -7.59
CA ILE A 98 2.11 0.74 -7.20
C ILE A 98 1.55 0.96 -5.79
N ARG A 99 0.41 0.32 -5.51
CA ARG A 99 -0.20 0.34 -4.18
C ARG A 99 -0.07 -1.04 -3.54
N VAL A 100 0.46 -1.07 -2.32
CA VAL A 100 0.65 -2.29 -1.55
C VAL A 100 -0.27 -2.25 -0.34
N SER A 101 -1.06 -3.31 -0.14
CA SER A 101 -1.91 -3.45 1.04
C SER A 101 -1.10 -4.01 2.20
N LEU A 102 -1.23 -3.41 3.38
CA LEU A 102 -0.51 -3.79 4.60
C LEU A 102 -1.40 -4.56 5.60
N VAL A 103 -2.44 -5.23 5.11
CA VAL A 103 -3.41 -5.93 5.97
C VAL A 103 -2.91 -7.28 6.51
N ALA A 104 -1.85 -7.83 5.96
CA ALA A 104 -1.27 -9.08 6.45
C ALA A 104 -0.64 -8.91 7.84
N PRO A 105 -0.45 -10.00 8.63
CA PRO A 105 0.28 -9.92 9.90
C PRO A 105 1.67 -9.30 9.73
N GLN A 106 2.17 -8.64 10.78
CA GLN A 106 3.42 -7.89 10.72
C GLN A 106 4.61 -8.72 10.22
N SER A 107 4.75 -9.95 10.68
CA SER A 107 5.86 -10.82 10.25
C SER A 107 5.81 -11.13 8.76
N ILE A 108 4.61 -11.38 8.23
CA ILE A 108 4.40 -11.66 6.80
C ILE A 108 4.62 -10.38 6.00
N THR A 109 4.13 -9.24 6.50
CA THR A 109 4.32 -7.93 5.85
C THR A 109 5.82 -7.62 5.74
N GLY A 110 6.58 -7.81 6.82
CA GLY A 110 8.02 -7.54 6.81
C GLY A 110 8.76 -8.40 5.78
N GLN A 111 8.46 -9.68 5.71
CA GLN A 111 9.05 -10.60 4.73
C GLN A 111 8.68 -10.21 3.30
N ALA A 112 7.41 -9.91 3.07
CA ALA A 112 6.92 -9.52 1.75
C ALA A 112 7.56 -8.22 1.27
N LEU A 113 7.62 -7.20 2.13
CA LEU A 113 8.23 -5.92 1.78
C LEU A 113 9.73 -6.06 1.52
N THR A 114 10.44 -6.89 2.26
CA THR A 114 11.86 -7.17 2.02
C THR A 114 12.08 -7.81 0.64
N ARG A 115 11.24 -8.76 0.27
CA ARG A 115 11.30 -9.40 -1.05
C ARG A 115 10.93 -8.42 -2.17
N LEU A 116 9.95 -7.57 -1.92
CA LEU A 116 9.54 -6.53 -2.87
C LEU A 116 10.68 -5.54 -3.10
N ASP A 117 11.34 -5.10 -2.04
CA ASP A 117 12.50 -4.21 -2.13
C ASP A 117 13.60 -4.82 -2.98
N ALA A 118 13.97 -6.06 -2.72
CA ALA A 118 15.00 -6.75 -3.50
C ALA A 118 14.62 -6.92 -4.98
N CYS A 119 13.34 -7.05 -5.27
CA CYS A 119 12.85 -7.22 -6.64
C CYS A 119 12.81 -5.91 -7.42
N LEU A 120 12.31 -4.83 -6.81
CA LEU A 120 12.07 -3.56 -7.50
C LEU A 120 13.17 -2.51 -7.31
N TYR A 121 13.90 -2.56 -6.20
CA TYR A 121 14.93 -1.57 -5.85
C TYR A 121 16.24 -2.27 -5.48
N PRO A 122 16.79 -3.10 -6.36
CA PRO A 122 18.01 -3.84 -6.06
C PRO A 122 19.24 -2.95 -5.82
#